data_419b51fdd986e13c94e1945714a39129
#
_entry.id   419b51fdd986e13c94e1945714a39129
#
_cell.length_a   1.000
_cell.length_b   1.000
_cell.length_c   1.000
_cell.angle_alpha   90.00
_cell.angle_beta   90.00
_cell.angle_gamma   90.00
#
_symmetry.space_group_name_H-M   'P 1'
#
loop_
_entity.id
_entity.type
_entity.pdbx_description
1 polymer ?
#
loop_
_entity_poly.entity_id
_entity_poly.type
_entity_poly.pdbx_seq_one_letter_code
_entity_poly.pdbx_strand_id
1 'polypeptide(L)'
;MSVKNQILTMLLGSVISIGAQAAGGWAATSTLPHPVQQLIPGASDNGEIANGELVHIAVSLAVRNKAGLDSLTSSILSGQGQPISDAQFMAQYAPSASQVQQVVSHLQQNGFRNISVSPNNLLITADGSAATVYSAFQTKLHRYSVNGRQAVANVAAAQVPASLASIVLAVHGLQNVHQFHTAFHAQAVAKTSVGVMAHKPADFASIYNAASLPAAKNSVAGIIAEGNLNQTVADLGSFARSAGFAAPSIAIVNAGAPSGDTSGIIEWNLDSQTILAASGGALKQLQFYVAPSMSNADIAAAINAAVTANSAKVVNVSLGECELSAQYSGMTASVDQMLQAAVAHGQTFSVSSGDAGSYECGGGTAYQSYPAVSPYVIAVGGTTLTTSGNTVYSSEKTWSGGGGGASYTEAAPAWQTSAGVLTTNKTRRGVPDIAFDADPNSGELVLVAGSTYQVGGTSLAAPLFTGFWNRIQSANGNKLTSPATAIYKYFKANPSLYHDVASGSNGAYKAANGWDYTTGWGSLNVASLNNFIGKTAGF
;
A
#
# COMPACT_ATOMS: atom_id res chain seq x y z
N MET A 1 -47.14 -10.67 7.72
CA MET A 1 -47.22 -9.27 8.17
C MET A 1 -45.80 -8.78 8.42
N SER A 2 -45.46 -7.75 7.74
CA SER A 2 -44.18 -7.12 7.50
C SER A 2 -43.56 -6.57 8.77
N VAL A 3 -42.31 -6.95 9.08
CA VAL A 3 -41.39 -6.12 9.89
C VAL A 3 -40.35 -5.62 8.90
N LYS A 4 -40.61 -4.44 8.36
CA LYS A 4 -39.67 -3.69 7.51
C LYS A 4 -38.86 -2.72 8.37
N ASN A 5 -37.56 -2.79 8.14
CA ASN A 5 -36.62 -1.67 8.11
C ASN A 5 -36.73 -0.56 9.17
N GLN A 6 -35.91 -0.66 10.19
CA GLN A 6 -35.23 0.49 10.79
C GLN A 6 -33.72 0.20 10.84
N ILE A 7 -33.04 0.38 9.73
CA ILE A 7 -31.60 0.52 9.67
C ILE A 7 -31.33 1.99 9.39
N LEU A 8 -31.06 2.67 10.44
CA LEU A 8 -29.93 3.52 10.75
C LEU A 8 -29.41 4.36 9.58
N THR A 9 -30.11 5.47 9.35
CA THR A 9 -29.58 6.64 8.67
C THR A 9 -28.90 7.51 9.73
N MET A 10 -27.62 7.25 10.03
CA MET A 10 -26.74 8.19 10.72
C MET A 10 -25.31 7.79 10.40
N LEU A 11 -24.72 8.55 9.51
CA LEU A 11 -23.36 9.10 9.58
C LEU A 11 -23.06 9.78 8.27
N LEU A 12 -23.66 10.96 8.09
CA LEU A 12 -23.12 11.95 7.17
C LEU A 12 -21.74 12.36 7.67
N GLY A 13 -20.80 12.44 6.71
CA GLY A 13 -19.46 12.92 6.95
C GLY A 13 -19.41 14.23 7.72
N SER A 14 -18.93 14.14 8.93
CA SER A 14 -18.37 15.26 9.63
C SER A 14 -16.85 15.06 9.61
N VAL A 15 -16.17 15.97 8.94
CA VAL A 15 -14.81 16.31 9.28
C VAL A 15 -14.86 16.58 10.79
N ILE A 16 -14.41 15.63 11.60
CA ILE A 16 -14.29 15.84 13.03
C ILE A 16 -13.14 16.83 13.18
N SER A 17 -13.49 18.11 13.32
CA SER A 17 -12.61 19.08 13.94
C SER A 17 -12.25 18.50 15.30
N ILE A 18 -10.98 18.20 15.53
CA ILE A 18 -10.42 17.78 16.82
C ILE A 18 -10.69 18.93 17.80
N GLY A 19 -11.76 18.84 18.55
CA GLY A 19 -12.24 19.87 19.45
C GLY A 19 -13.22 19.35 20.48
N ALA A 20 -13.15 18.06 20.87
CA ALA A 20 -13.84 17.59 22.08
C ALA A 20 -12.79 17.39 23.17
N GLN A 21 -12.58 18.41 24.02
CA GLN A 21 -11.90 18.25 25.30
C GLN A 21 -12.68 17.21 26.12
N ALA A 22 -12.09 16.02 26.28
CA ALA A 22 -12.60 15.04 27.22
C ALA A 22 -12.54 15.63 28.63
N ALA A 23 -13.61 15.52 29.40
CA ALA A 23 -13.63 15.86 30.82
C ALA A 23 -12.59 14.97 31.52
N GLY A 24 -11.41 15.54 31.87
CA GLY A 24 -10.35 14.81 32.54
C GLY A 24 -8.94 15.02 32.03
N GLY A 25 -8.70 15.91 31.08
CA GLY A 25 -7.34 16.18 30.58
C GLY A 25 -6.77 15.16 29.58
N TRP A 26 -7.58 14.28 29.00
CA TRP A 26 -7.23 13.32 27.97
C TRP A 26 -7.92 13.65 26.64
N ALA A 27 -7.27 13.32 25.52
CA ALA A 27 -7.78 13.51 24.17
C ALA A 27 -7.65 12.22 23.35
N ALA A 28 -8.67 11.90 22.57
CA ALA A 28 -8.63 10.73 21.68
C ALA A 28 -7.65 10.96 20.51
N THR A 29 -6.95 9.89 20.14
CA THR A 29 -6.15 9.81 18.91
C THR A 29 -7.02 9.29 17.74
N SER A 30 -6.43 9.10 16.57
CA SER A 30 -7.12 8.46 15.43
C SER A 30 -7.28 6.93 15.59
N THR A 31 -6.74 6.33 16.65
CA THR A 31 -6.95 4.90 16.95
C THR A 31 -8.26 4.75 17.73
N LEU A 32 -9.28 4.26 17.05
CA LEU A 32 -10.64 4.12 17.54
C LEU A 32 -10.85 2.76 18.25
N PRO A 33 -11.97 2.56 19.00
CA PRO A 33 -12.34 1.23 19.46
C PRO A 33 -12.47 0.28 18.26
N HIS A 34 -11.85 -0.90 18.32
CA HIS A 34 -11.92 -1.85 17.22
C HIS A 34 -13.23 -2.66 17.28
N PRO A 35 -14.15 -2.53 16.30
CA PRO A 35 -15.47 -3.11 16.37
C PRO A 35 -15.47 -4.58 15.90
N VAL A 36 -14.74 -5.46 16.62
CA VAL A 36 -14.47 -6.85 16.22
C VAL A 36 -15.73 -7.61 15.82
N GLN A 37 -16.77 -7.59 16.67
CA GLN A 37 -17.99 -8.35 16.43
C GLN A 37 -18.85 -7.80 15.28
N GLN A 38 -18.68 -6.52 14.92
CA GLN A 38 -19.35 -5.91 13.77
C GLN A 38 -18.65 -6.25 12.45
N LEU A 39 -17.31 -6.29 12.48
CA LEU A 39 -16.49 -6.62 11.30
C LEU A 39 -16.44 -8.12 11.05
N ILE A 40 -16.48 -8.94 12.10
CA ILE A 40 -16.39 -10.40 12.03
C ILE A 40 -17.58 -11.02 12.78
N PRO A 41 -18.70 -11.30 12.09
CA PRO A 41 -19.84 -11.98 12.67
C PRO A 41 -19.42 -13.34 13.27
N GLY A 42 -19.83 -13.59 14.51
CA GLY A 42 -19.49 -14.83 15.23
C GLY A 42 -18.20 -14.73 16.07
N ALA A 43 -17.48 -13.62 16.02
CA ALA A 43 -16.40 -13.37 16.97
C ALA A 43 -16.95 -13.25 18.41
N SER A 44 -16.26 -13.85 19.37
CA SER A 44 -16.63 -13.78 20.80
C SER A 44 -15.56 -13.04 21.59
N ASP A 45 -16.00 -12.12 22.45
CA ASP A 45 -15.14 -11.44 23.41
C ASP A 45 -14.91 -12.35 24.62
N ASN A 46 -13.65 -12.67 24.91
CA ASN A 46 -13.21 -13.54 25.99
C ASN A 46 -12.67 -12.73 27.19
N GLY A 47 -12.87 -11.41 27.20
CA GLY A 47 -12.48 -10.52 28.26
C GLY A 47 -11.06 -9.94 28.14
N GLU A 48 -10.66 -9.21 29.16
CA GLU A 48 -9.40 -8.48 29.22
C GLU A 48 -8.20 -9.44 29.22
N ILE A 49 -7.14 -9.11 28.47
CA ILE A 49 -5.89 -9.88 28.46
C ILE A 49 -5.11 -9.65 29.77
N ALA A 50 -4.16 -10.55 30.05
CA ALA A 50 -3.36 -10.44 31.28
C ALA A 50 -2.51 -9.14 31.27
N ASN A 51 -2.45 -8.45 32.41
CA ASN A 51 -1.72 -7.20 32.58
C ASN A 51 -0.25 -7.25 32.14
N GLY A 52 0.41 -8.40 32.30
CA GLY A 52 1.81 -8.62 31.91
C GLY A 52 2.01 -9.05 30.47
N GLU A 53 0.96 -9.24 29.68
CA GLU A 53 1.08 -9.64 28.26
C GLU A 53 1.81 -8.56 27.46
N LEU A 54 2.84 -8.99 26.71
CA LEU A 54 3.69 -8.06 25.97
C LEU A 54 2.95 -7.46 24.77
N VAL A 55 3.17 -6.18 24.55
CA VAL A 55 2.59 -5.41 23.43
C VAL A 55 3.68 -4.58 22.78
N HIS A 56 3.89 -4.77 21.49
CA HIS A 56 4.70 -3.89 20.65
C HIS A 56 3.81 -2.82 20.03
N ILE A 57 4.21 -1.55 20.14
CA ILE A 57 3.44 -0.42 19.60
C ILE A 57 4.29 0.44 18.66
N ALA A 58 3.59 1.13 17.76
CA ALA A 58 4.15 2.25 17.02
C ALA A 58 3.24 3.48 17.20
N VAL A 59 3.80 4.56 17.72
CA VAL A 59 3.11 5.84 17.93
C VAL A 59 3.42 6.76 16.74
N SER A 60 2.41 7.10 15.97
CA SER A 60 2.52 8.03 14.85
C SER A 60 2.37 9.47 15.33
N LEU A 61 3.26 10.35 14.88
CA LEU A 61 3.26 11.76 15.24
C LEU A 61 2.74 12.62 14.09
N ALA A 62 1.93 13.63 14.44
CA ALA A 62 1.35 14.55 13.46
C ALA A 62 2.39 15.54 12.92
N VAL A 63 2.37 15.78 11.61
CA VAL A 63 3.16 16.87 11.01
C VAL A 63 2.77 18.22 11.57
N ARG A 64 3.73 19.15 11.73
CA ARG A 64 3.51 20.48 12.34
C ARG A 64 2.70 21.42 11.47
N ASN A 65 2.79 21.28 10.16
CA ASN A 65 2.16 22.17 9.19
C ASN A 65 1.41 21.36 8.13
N LYS A 66 0.31 20.74 8.53
CA LYS A 66 -0.50 19.89 7.62
C LYS A 66 -1.00 20.68 6.41
N ALA A 67 -1.53 21.89 6.59
CA ALA A 67 -2.05 22.71 5.50
C ALA A 67 -0.96 23.10 4.48
N GLY A 68 0.25 23.40 4.95
CA GLY A 68 1.40 23.64 4.08
C GLY A 68 1.82 22.40 3.31
N LEU A 69 1.80 21.22 3.95
CA LEU A 69 2.10 19.94 3.30
C LEU A 69 1.03 19.59 2.26
N ASP A 70 -0.26 19.84 2.55
CA ASP A 70 -1.37 19.63 1.61
C ASP A 70 -1.20 20.49 0.36
N SER A 71 -0.84 21.75 0.54
CA SER A 71 -0.59 22.68 -0.57
C SER A 71 0.62 22.26 -1.41
N LEU A 72 1.72 21.85 -0.77
CA LEU A 72 2.92 21.39 -1.45
C LEU A 72 2.62 20.12 -2.28
N THR A 73 2.01 19.11 -1.68
CA THR A 73 1.74 17.84 -2.36
C THR A 73 0.73 18.00 -3.48
N SER A 74 -0.28 18.83 -3.31
CA SER A 74 -1.21 19.19 -4.40
C SER A 74 -0.49 19.86 -5.57
N SER A 75 0.44 20.77 -5.29
CA SER A 75 1.26 21.43 -6.31
C SER A 75 2.18 20.44 -7.03
N ILE A 76 2.84 19.52 -6.31
CA ILE A 76 3.68 18.47 -6.90
C ILE A 76 2.85 17.54 -7.80
N LEU A 77 1.72 17.03 -7.29
CA LEU A 77 0.85 16.14 -8.05
C LEU A 77 0.29 16.80 -9.32
N SER A 78 0.05 18.12 -9.30
CA SER A 78 -0.39 18.86 -10.49
C SER A 78 0.74 19.20 -11.47
N GLY A 79 1.99 18.83 -11.19
CA GLY A 79 3.16 19.13 -12.01
C GLY A 79 3.64 20.59 -11.91
N GLN A 80 3.13 21.36 -10.94
CA GLN A 80 3.51 22.77 -10.72
C GLN A 80 4.55 22.93 -9.61
N GLY A 81 4.63 21.98 -8.67
CA GLY A 81 5.57 21.98 -7.57
C GLY A 81 6.80 21.13 -7.84
N GLN A 82 7.82 21.32 -7.01
CA GLN A 82 9.02 20.49 -7.02
C GLN A 82 9.14 19.73 -5.71
N PRO A 83 9.62 18.48 -5.74
CA PRO A 83 9.95 17.73 -4.54
C PRO A 83 10.94 18.49 -3.65
N ILE A 84 10.82 18.24 -2.36
CA ILE A 84 11.69 18.84 -1.34
C ILE A 84 12.69 17.82 -0.78
N SER A 85 13.79 18.31 -0.24
CA SER A 85 14.78 17.47 0.44
C SER A 85 14.31 17.06 1.83
N ASP A 86 14.94 16.01 2.41
CA ASP A 86 14.70 15.57 3.78
C ASP A 86 14.93 16.70 4.79
N ALA A 87 16.00 17.50 4.58
CA ALA A 87 16.29 18.65 5.43
C ALA A 87 15.17 19.71 5.40
N GLN A 88 14.58 19.95 4.23
CA GLN A 88 13.44 20.87 4.09
C GLN A 88 12.19 20.29 4.75
N PHE A 89 11.93 18.99 4.57
CA PHE A 89 10.81 18.32 5.25
C PHE A 89 10.95 18.41 6.78
N MET A 90 12.12 18.07 7.31
CA MET A 90 12.41 18.16 8.75
C MET A 90 12.22 19.58 9.30
N ALA A 91 12.66 20.59 8.57
CA ALA A 91 12.56 21.98 8.99
C ALA A 91 11.11 22.51 8.98
N GLN A 92 10.30 22.09 8.01
CA GLN A 92 8.99 22.72 7.74
C GLN A 92 7.80 21.90 8.26
N TYR A 93 7.89 20.57 8.24
CA TYR A 93 6.75 19.66 8.44
C TYR A 93 6.93 18.65 9.55
N ALA A 94 8.08 18.03 9.71
CA ALA A 94 8.31 17.00 10.72
C ALA A 94 8.10 17.50 12.16
N PRO A 95 7.65 16.66 13.08
CA PRO A 95 7.59 17.00 14.52
C PRO A 95 8.97 17.49 15.00
N SER A 96 8.98 18.52 15.85
CA SER A 96 10.22 19.05 16.43
C SER A 96 10.81 18.06 17.44
N ALA A 97 12.12 18.16 17.68
CA ALA A 97 12.80 17.36 18.72
C ALA A 97 12.13 17.51 20.10
N SER A 98 11.62 18.70 20.44
CA SER A 98 10.89 18.93 21.69
C SER A 98 9.57 18.16 21.73
N GLN A 99 8.80 18.13 20.63
CA GLN A 99 7.56 17.37 20.55
C GLN A 99 7.82 15.85 20.66
N VAL A 100 8.84 15.36 19.94
CA VAL A 100 9.28 13.95 20.05
C VAL A 100 9.64 13.61 21.50
N GLN A 101 10.44 14.47 22.17
CA GLN A 101 10.87 14.22 23.55
C GLN A 101 9.69 14.20 24.54
N GLN A 102 8.64 14.99 24.33
CA GLN A 102 7.43 14.93 25.16
C GLN A 102 6.76 13.56 25.07
N VAL A 103 6.64 12.99 23.86
CA VAL A 103 6.04 11.66 23.67
C VAL A 103 6.96 10.55 24.22
N VAL A 104 8.27 10.63 23.98
CA VAL A 104 9.25 9.68 24.56
C VAL A 104 9.17 9.69 26.09
N SER A 105 9.12 10.87 26.70
CA SER A 105 8.99 11.01 28.17
C SER A 105 7.68 10.41 28.70
N HIS A 106 6.57 10.62 27.97
CA HIS A 106 5.29 10.02 28.32
C HIS A 106 5.34 8.49 28.28
N LEU A 107 5.92 7.91 27.23
CA LEU A 107 6.09 6.46 27.11
C LEU A 107 6.97 5.90 28.24
N GLN A 108 8.11 6.53 28.52
CA GLN A 108 9.04 6.11 29.59
C GLN A 108 8.38 6.15 30.97
N GLN A 109 7.65 7.22 31.29
CA GLN A 109 6.93 7.38 32.56
C GLN A 109 5.85 6.33 32.78
N ASN A 110 5.27 5.81 31.69
CA ASN A 110 4.28 4.73 31.74
C ASN A 110 4.89 3.32 31.59
N GLY A 111 6.22 3.19 31.63
CA GLY A 111 6.90 1.90 31.70
C GLY A 111 7.22 1.25 30.35
N PHE A 112 7.05 1.94 29.21
CA PHE A 112 7.51 1.46 27.92
C PHE A 112 9.05 1.44 27.84
N ARG A 113 9.59 0.49 27.08
CA ARG A 113 11.02 0.24 26.88
C ARG A 113 11.33 0.09 25.40
N ASN A 114 12.61 -0.08 25.05
CA ASN A 114 13.07 -0.25 23.67
C ASN A 114 12.52 0.85 22.74
N ILE A 115 12.43 2.08 23.26
CA ILE A 115 11.86 3.21 22.54
C ILE A 115 12.83 3.63 21.43
N SER A 116 12.35 3.60 20.19
CA SER A 116 13.10 4.01 19.01
C SER A 116 12.34 5.08 18.23
N VAL A 117 13.03 6.14 17.84
CA VAL A 117 12.46 7.26 17.09
C VAL A 117 12.96 7.17 15.64
N SER A 118 12.03 7.23 14.68
CA SER A 118 12.40 7.26 13.26
C SER A 118 13.15 8.57 12.90
N PRO A 119 14.10 8.55 11.95
CA PRO A 119 14.88 9.73 11.60
C PRO A 119 14.05 10.92 11.09
N ASN A 120 12.88 10.67 10.52
CA ASN A 120 11.95 11.72 10.07
C ASN A 120 10.99 12.22 11.18
N ASN A 121 11.14 11.73 12.41
CA ASN A 121 10.30 12.06 13.57
C ASN A 121 8.80 11.71 13.42
N LEU A 122 8.38 10.95 12.42
CA LEU A 122 6.96 10.64 12.21
C LEU A 122 6.48 9.42 12.99
N LEU A 123 7.41 8.58 13.49
CA LEU A 123 7.07 7.33 14.15
C LEU A 123 7.99 7.06 15.35
N ILE A 124 7.41 6.57 16.44
CA ILE A 124 8.12 6.09 17.63
C ILE A 124 7.65 4.66 17.90
N THR A 125 8.54 3.68 17.90
CA THR A 125 8.25 2.31 18.31
C THR A 125 8.64 2.08 19.76
N ALA A 126 7.92 1.21 20.48
CA ALA A 126 8.21 0.88 21.86
C ALA A 126 7.58 -0.46 22.27
N ASP A 127 8.17 -1.10 23.28
CA ASP A 127 7.64 -2.33 23.87
C ASP A 127 7.12 -2.07 25.28
N GLY A 128 5.98 -2.67 25.60
CA GLY A 128 5.34 -2.55 26.90
C GLY A 128 4.52 -3.79 27.26
N SER A 129 3.58 -3.62 28.15
CA SER A 129 2.60 -4.64 28.53
C SER A 129 1.18 -4.09 28.40
N ALA A 130 0.16 -4.95 28.51
CA ALA A 130 -1.24 -4.52 28.54
C ALA A 130 -1.49 -3.45 29.63
N ALA A 131 -0.86 -3.59 30.80
CA ALA A 131 -0.95 -2.59 31.86
C ALA A 131 -0.32 -1.25 31.47
N THR A 132 0.83 -1.24 30.78
CA THR A 132 1.47 -0.01 30.31
C THR A 132 0.66 0.67 29.21
N VAL A 133 0.01 -0.10 28.34
CA VAL A 133 -0.94 0.41 27.33
C VAL A 133 -2.10 1.12 28.01
N TYR A 134 -2.71 0.49 29.02
CA TYR A 134 -3.81 1.13 29.75
C TYR A 134 -3.37 2.44 30.45
N SER A 135 -2.22 2.43 31.10
CA SER A 135 -1.70 3.63 31.78
C SER A 135 -1.43 4.77 30.80
N ALA A 136 -0.80 4.49 29.65
CA ALA A 136 -0.38 5.50 28.70
C ALA A 136 -1.51 5.98 27.77
N PHE A 137 -2.47 5.11 27.44
CA PHE A 137 -3.44 5.37 26.38
C PHE A 137 -4.90 5.18 26.81
N GLN A 138 -5.19 4.92 28.07
CA GLN A 138 -6.55 4.80 28.65
C GLN A 138 -7.45 3.80 27.93
N THR A 139 -6.88 2.77 27.31
CA THR A 139 -7.63 1.71 26.65
C THR A 139 -7.19 0.34 27.13
N LYS A 140 -8.16 -0.55 27.33
CA LYS A 140 -7.93 -1.96 27.64
C LYS A 140 -7.88 -2.78 26.36
N LEU A 141 -7.15 -3.89 26.41
CA LEU A 141 -7.07 -4.86 25.35
C LEU A 141 -7.85 -6.11 25.75
N HIS A 142 -8.77 -6.55 24.88
CA HIS A 142 -9.54 -7.77 25.08
C HIS A 142 -9.08 -8.86 24.13
N ARG A 143 -9.19 -10.10 24.58
CA ARG A 143 -9.00 -11.29 23.77
C ARG A 143 -10.29 -11.66 23.07
N TYR A 144 -10.18 -11.99 21.80
CA TYR A 144 -11.31 -12.44 20.98
C TYR A 144 -11.03 -13.80 20.36
N SER A 145 -12.06 -14.65 20.28
CA SER A 145 -12.03 -15.82 19.40
C SER A 145 -12.59 -15.43 18.03
N VAL A 146 -11.76 -15.54 17.00
CA VAL A 146 -12.07 -15.09 15.65
C VAL A 146 -11.71 -16.20 14.67
N ASN A 147 -12.70 -16.81 14.00
CA ASN A 147 -12.47 -17.84 12.98
C ASN A 147 -11.51 -18.95 13.45
N GLY A 148 -11.65 -19.40 14.70
CA GLY A 148 -10.83 -20.47 15.29
C GLY A 148 -9.46 -20.04 15.81
N ARG A 149 -9.06 -18.78 15.70
CA ARG A 149 -7.83 -18.24 16.28
C ARG A 149 -8.10 -17.27 17.42
N GLN A 150 -7.11 -17.05 18.27
CA GLN A 150 -7.13 -16.00 19.28
C GLN A 150 -6.58 -14.70 18.70
N ALA A 151 -7.27 -13.60 18.96
CA ALA A 151 -6.86 -12.26 18.56
C ALA A 151 -7.04 -11.28 19.73
N VAL A 152 -6.42 -10.11 19.61
CA VAL A 152 -6.50 -9.04 20.61
C VAL A 152 -6.97 -7.76 19.91
N ALA A 153 -7.78 -6.96 20.62
CA ALA A 153 -8.15 -5.61 20.16
C ALA A 153 -8.44 -4.68 21.31
N ASN A 154 -8.26 -3.38 21.07
CA ASN A 154 -8.61 -2.32 22.00
C ASN A 154 -10.14 -2.08 22.01
N VAL A 155 -10.70 -1.94 23.22
CA VAL A 155 -12.15 -1.76 23.42
C VAL A 155 -12.59 -0.30 23.52
N ALA A 156 -11.64 0.62 23.67
CA ALA A 156 -11.87 2.06 23.69
C ALA A 156 -10.88 2.77 22.74
N ALA A 157 -11.16 4.02 22.37
CA ALA A 157 -10.21 4.84 21.66
C ALA A 157 -8.92 5.00 22.48
N ALA A 158 -7.76 4.91 21.82
CA ALA A 158 -6.51 5.26 22.46
C ALA A 158 -6.48 6.78 22.70
N GLN A 159 -6.23 7.18 23.95
CA GLN A 159 -6.19 8.58 24.37
C GLN A 159 -4.80 8.95 24.86
N VAL A 160 -4.46 10.21 24.74
CA VAL A 160 -3.23 10.80 25.29
C VAL A 160 -3.55 12.01 26.15
N PRO A 161 -2.67 12.43 27.09
CA PRO A 161 -2.83 13.70 27.79
C PRO A 161 -3.08 14.85 26.82
N ALA A 162 -3.94 15.79 27.19
CA ALA A 162 -4.31 16.93 26.36
C ALA A 162 -3.11 17.73 25.82
N SER A 163 -1.99 17.74 26.54
CA SER A 163 -0.72 18.34 26.09
C SER A 163 -0.08 17.63 24.90
N LEU A 164 -0.42 16.37 24.64
CA LEU A 164 0.08 15.58 23.51
C LEU A 164 -0.93 15.47 22.36
N ALA A 165 -2.14 16.00 22.52
CA ALA A 165 -3.24 15.85 21.55
C ALA A 165 -2.91 16.37 20.13
N SER A 166 -2.09 17.42 20.02
CA SER A 166 -1.65 17.98 18.74
C SER A 166 -0.37 17.33 18.20
N ILE A 167 0.22 16.37 18.93
CA ILE A 167 1.48 15.74 18.59
C ILE A 167 1.27 14.27 18.18
N VAL A 168 0.47 13.53 18.95
CA VAL A 168 0.21 12.11 18.69
C VAL A 168 -0.99 11.97 17.75
N LEU A 169 -0.76 11.34 16.59
CA LEU A 169 -1.78 11.12 15.58
C LEU A 169 -2.53 9.80 15.82
N ALA A 170 -1.80 8.70 16.02
CA ALA A 170 -2.37 7.37 16.24
C ALA A 170 -1.40 6.47 17.04
N VAL A 171 -1.93 5.37 17.57
CA VAL A 171 -1.18 4.32 18.25
C VAL A 171 -1.51 2.99 17.61
N HIS A 172 -0.53 2.34 16.96
CA HIS A 172 -0.66 1.04 16.32
C HIS A 172 -0.17 -0.09 17.22
N GLY A 173 -0.54 -1.33 16.88
CA GLY A 173 -0.19 -2.52 17.68
C GLY A 173 -1.19 -2.85 18.78
N LEU A 174 -2.32 -2.13 18.87
CA LEU A 174 -3.38 -2.37 19.85
C LEU A 174 -4.40 -3.41 19.39
N GLN A 175 -4.28 -3.93 18.16
CA GLN A 175 -5.11 -5.00 17.61
C GLN A 175 -4.27 -5.93 16.70
N ASN A 176 -4.67 -7.20 16.61
CA ASN A 176 -4.20 -8.18 15.63
C ASN A 176 -5.36 -9.03 15.07
N VAL A 177 -6.58 -8.50 15.15
CA VAL A 177 -7.78 -9.10 14.57
C VAL A 177 -7.67 -9.11 13.05
N HIS A 178 -7.33 -7.96 12.49
CA HIS A 178 -6.94 -7.81 11.10
C HIS A 178 -5.44 -7.47 11.05
N GLN A 179 -4.74 -8.12 10.14
CA GLN A 179 -3.33 -7.89 9.87
C GLN A 179 -3.16 -7.69 8.37
N PHE A 180 -2.10 -7.04 8.00
CA PHE A 180 -1.71 -7.03 6.59
C PHE A 180 -1.53 -8.46 6.08
N HIS A 181 -1.80 -8.67 4.83
CA HIS A 181 -1.60 -9.93 4.14
C HIS A 181 -1.13 -9.67 2.71
N THR A 182 -0.47 -10.64 2.14
CA THR A 182 -0.05 -10.63 0.74
C THR A 182 -1.24 -10.91 -0.17
N ALA A 183 -1.21 -10.35 -1.38
CA ALA A 183 -2.25 -10.48 -2.38
C ALA A 183 -1.73 -11.32 -3.57
N PHE A 184 -1.45 -12.63 -3.35
CA PHE A 184 -1.01 -13.55 -4.39
C PHE A 184 -1.73 -14.89 -4.36
N HIS A 185 -1.77 -15.54 -5.52
CA HIS A 185 -2.24 -16.91 -5.69
C HIS A 185 -1.17 -17.72 -6.41
N ALA A 186 -0.62 -18.74 -5.75
CA ALA A 186 0.35 -19.66 -6.31
C ALA A 186 -0.29 -21.01 -6.65
N GLN A 187 0.06 -21.56 -7.80
CA GLN A 187 -0.38 -22.87 -8.23
C GLN A 187 0.76 -23.64 -8.94
N ALA A 188 0.60 -24.95 -9.08
CA ALA A 188 1.48 -25.72 -9.95
C ALA A 188 1.33 -25.21 -11.39
N VAL A 189 2.43 -25.24 -12.16
CA VAL A 189 2.41 -24.76 -13.55
C VAL A 189 1.29 -25.45 -14.33
N ALA A 190 0.28 -24.69 -14.73
CA ALA A 190 -0.91 -25.20 -15.38
C ALA A 190 -0.65 -25.57 -16.84
N LYS A 191 -1.42 -26.53 -17.36
CA LYS A 191 -1.47 -26.76 -18.80
C LYS A 191 -2.19 -25.57 -19.47
N THR A 192 -1.55 -24.97 -20.47
CA THR A 192 -2.05 -23.79 -21.19
C THR A 192 -3.40 -24.04 -21.87
N SER A 193 -4.32 -23.10 -21.75
CA SER A 193 -5.46 -22.92 -22.66
C SER A 193 -5.08 -21.98 -23.80
N VAL A 194 -5.80 -22.02 -24.92
CA VAL A 194 -5.48 -21.18 -26.09
C VAL A 194 -5.48 -19.70 -25.70
N GLY A 195 -4.30 -19.06 -25.79
CA GLY A 195 -4.11 -17.63 -25.57
C GLY A 195 -3.95 -17.18 -24.11
N VAL A 196 -4.32 -18.00 -23.12
CA VAL A 196 -4.08 -17.73 -21.69
C VAL A 196 -3.03 -18.72 -21.20
N MET A 197 -1.86 -18.23 -20.82
CA MET A 197 -0.71 -19.05 -20.43
C MET A 197 0.16 -18.31 -19.43
N ALA A 198 0.95 -19.05 -18.66
CA ALA A 198 1.97 -18.47 -17.79
C ALA A 198 3.11 -17.82 -18.59
N HIS A 199 3.60 -16.70 -18.09
CA HIS A 199 4.66 -15.92 -18.71
C HIS A 199 5.94 -15.94 -17.86
N LYS A 200 7.08 -15.88 -18.53
CA LYS A 200 8.34 -15.57 -17.81
C LYS A 200 8.34 -14.09 -17.43
N PRO A 201 8.98 -13.70 -16.34
CA PRO A 201 9.08 -12.28 -15.96
C PRO A 201 9.58 -11.37 -17.10
N ALA A 202 10.51 -11.87 -17.92
CA ALA A 202 11.08 -11.12 -19.04
C ALA A 202 10.09 -10.88 -20.21
N ASP A 203 9.06 -11.70 -20.35
CA ASP A 203 8.08 -11.62 -21.45
C ASP A 203 7.24 -10.34 -21.35
N PHE A 204 6.92 -9.90 -20.14
CA PHE A 204 6.08 -8.72 -19.88
C PHE A 204 6.64 -7.42 -20.49
N ALA A 205 7.98 -7.30 -20.60
CA ALA A 205 8.59 -6.14 -21.27
C ALA A 205 8.19 -6.02 -22.75
N SER A 206 8.00 -7.14 -23.44
CA SER A 206 7.51 -7.15 -24.83
C SER A 206 6.00 -7.01 -24.89
N ILE A 207 5.28 -7.70 -24.02
CA ILE A 207 3.81 -7.67 -23.95
C ILE A 207 3.30 -6.23 -23.76
N TYR A 208 3.84 -5.49 -22.79
CA TYR A 208 3.43 -4.11 -22.48
C TYR A 208 4.27 -3.04 -23.20
N ASN A 209 4.91 -3.42 -24.33
CA ASN A 209 5.67 -2.51 -25.19
C ASN A 209 6.77 -1.72 -24.45
N ALA A 210 7.47 -2.34 -23.52
CA ALA A 210 8.60 -1.75 -22.81
C ALA A 210 9.97 -2.13 -23.39
N ALA A 211 10.04 -3.14 -24.28
CA ALA A 211 11.30 -3.74 -24.72
C ALA A 211 12.29 -2.74 -25.34
N SER A 212 11.80 -1.70 -26.02
CA SER A 212 12.62 -0.67 -26.66
C SER A 212 13.23 0.36 -25.68
N LEU A 213 12.76 0.44 -24.43
CA LEU A 213 13.31 1.36 -23.46
C LEU A 213 14.65 0.84 -22.90
N PRO A 214 15.59 1.72 -22.56
CA PRO A 214 16.81 1.32 -21.85
C PRO A 214 16.47 0.74 -20.47
N ALA A 215 17.29 -0.15 -19.95
CA ALA A 215 17.14 -0.67 -18.59
C ALA A 215 17.32 0.43 -17.52
N ALA A 216 16.73 0.22 -16.35
CA ALA A 216 16.67 1.21 -15.26
C ALA A 216 17.99 1.36 -14.46
N LYS A 217 19.15 1.31 -15.12
CA LYS A 217 20.48 1.27 -14.49
C LYS A 217 20.79 2.42 -13.52
N ASN A 218 20.07 3.54 -13.64
CA ASN A 218 20.30 4.74 -12.83
C ASN A 218 19.23 4.94 -11.75
N SER A 219 18.24 4.06 -11.66
CA SER A 219 17.11 4.20 -10.74
C SER A 219 17.08 3.11 -9.68
N VAL A 220 16.63 3.45 -8.49
CA VAL A 220 16.46 2.55 -7.34
C VAL A 220 14.98 2.24 -7.19
N ALA A 221 14.65 0.95 -7.05
CA ALA A 221 13.31 0.50 -6.69
C ALA A 221 13.29 -0.02 -5.25
N GLY A 222 12.14 0.10 -4.58
CA GLY A 222 11.91 -0.40 -3.22
C GLY A 222 10.81 -1.45 -3.18
N ILE A 223 10.86 -2.31 -2.18
CA ILE A 223 9.81 -3.28 -1.83
C ILE A 223 9.55 -3.18 -0.34
N ILE A 224 8.29 -3.02 0.06
CA ILE A 224 7.87 -3.26 1.44
C ILE A 224 7.70 -4.76 1.61
N ALA A 225 8.46 -5.35 2.50
CA ALA A 225 8.50 -6.80 2.72
C ALA A 225 8.42 -7.14 4.21
N GLU A 226 8.31 -8.42 4.52
CA GLU A 226 8.27 -8.94 5.89
C GLU A 226 9.15 -10.18 6.00
N GLY A 227 9.69 -10.40 7.21
CA GLY A 227 10.32 -11.67 7.57
C GLY A 227 11.79 -11.81 7.19
N ASN A 228 12.19 -13.03 6.86
CA ASN A 228 13.55 -13.40 6.49
C ASN A 228 13.68 -13.51 4.97
N LEU A 229 14.51 -12.68 4.38
CA LEU A 229 14.69 -12.60 2.92
C LEU A 229 15.93 -13.33 2.39
N ASN A 230 16.63 -14.12 3.20
CA ASN A 230 17.88 -14.77 2.76
C ASN A 230 17.67 -15.64 1.52
N GLN A 231 16.60 -16.42 1.49
CA GLN A 231 16.27 -17.26 0.34
C GLN A 231 15.82 -16.43 -0.86
N THR A 232 15.01 -15.38 -0.65
CA THR A 232 14.58 -14.46 -1.70
C THR A 232 15.78 -13.81 -2.41
N VAL A 233 16.78 -13.36 -1.66
CA VAL A 233 18.02 -12.79 -2.21
C VAL A 233 18.79 -13.83 -3.05
N ALA A 234 18.89 -15.07 -2.55
CA ALA A 234 19.55 -16.16 -3.26
C ALA A 234 18.82 -16.54 -4.57
N ASP A 235 17.48 -16.61 -4.51
CA ASP A 235 16.63 -16.92 -5.66
C ASP A 235 16.68 -15.81 -6.72
N LEU A 236 16.63 -14.54 -6.30
CA LEU A 236 16.78 -13.40 -7.22
C LEU A 236 18.11 -13.43 -7.96
N GLY A 237 19.21 -13.77 -7.27
CA GLY A 237 20.51 -13.97 -7.91
C GLY A 237 20.53 -15.14 -8.90
N SER A 238 19.83 -16.22 -8.60
CA SER A 238 19.68 -17.39 -9.48
C SER A 238 18.81 -17.09 -10.69
N PHE A 239 17.69 -16.40 -10.47
CA PHE A 239 16.82 -15.89 -11.52
C PHE A 239 17.55 -14.95 -12.48
N ALA A 240 18.29 -13.96 -11.96
CA ALA A 240 19.02 -13.01 -12.79
C ALA A 240 20.02 -13.75 -13.72
N ARG A 241 20.79 -14.71 -13.19
CA ARG A 241 21.71 -15.53 -14.00
C ARG A 241 20.99 -16.33 -15.08
N SER A 242 19.87 -16.98 -14.74
CA SER A 242 19.11 -17.80 -15.70
C SER A 242 18.45 -16.96 -16.80
N ALA A 243 18.05 -15.74 -16.48
CA ALA A 243 17.45 -14.80 -17.42
C ALA A 243 18.49 -14.00 -18.24
N GLY A 244 19.80 -14.15 -17.97
CA GLY A 244 20.85 -13.37 -18.62
C GLY A 244 20.88 -11.91 -18.17
N PHE A 245 20.36 -11.60 -16.99
CA PHE A 245 20.34 -10.28 -16.41
C PHE A 245 21.57 -10.02 -15.55
N ALA A 246 21.90 -8.74 -15.36
CA ALA A 246 22.91 -8.35 -14.38
C ALA A 246 22.42 -8.65 -12.98
N ALA A 247 23.29 -9.19 -12.11
CA ALA A 247 22.96 -9.36 -10.70
C ALA A 247 22.66 -7.98 -10.07
N PRO A 248 21.50 -7.75 -9.49
CA PRO A 248 21.16 -6.46 -8.92
C PRO A 248 21.95 -6.21 -7.63
N SER A 249 22.31 -4.95 -7.36
CA SER A 249 22.72 -4.54 -6.02
C SER A 249 21.50 -4.59 -5.10
N ILE A 250 21.61 -5.25 -3.95
CA ILE A 250 20.51 -5.41 -3.00
C ILE A 250 20.87 -4.71 -1.70
N ALA A 251 19.92 -3.99 -1.11
CA ALA A 251 19.98 -3.46 0.24
C ALA A 251 18.78 -3.95 1.05
N ILE A 252 19.03 -4.36 2.29
CA ILE A 252 18.00 -4.73 3.26
C ILE A 252 17.99 -3.69 4.38
N VAL A 253 16.86 -3.04 4.58
CA VAL A 253 16.62 -2.04 5.62
C VAL A 253 15.60 -2.61 6.58
N ASN A 254 16.05 -3.13 7.72
CA ASN A 254 15.14 -3.64 8.73
C ASN A 254 14.45 -2.49 9.47
N ALA A 255 13.12 -2.51 9.49
CA ALA A 255 12.29 -1.52 10.18
C ALA A 255 12.03 -1.88 11.66
N GLY A 256 12.61 -2.95 12.14
CA GLY A 256 12.56 -3.45 13.51
C GLY A 256 13.57 -4.57 13.73
N ALA A 257 13.34 -5.39 14.76
CA ALA A 257 14.18 -6.56 15.01
C ALA A 257 14.08 -7.57 13.85
N PRO A 258 15.19 -8.21 13.43
CA PRO A 258 15.12 -9.24 12.39
C PRO A 258 14.18 -10.39 12.79
N SER A 259 13.38 -10.85 11.84
CA SER A 259 12.46 -11.99 11.99
C SER A 259 13.04 -13.24 11.35
N GLY A 260 12.64 -14.41 11.87
CA GLY A 260 12.92 -15.71 11.25
C GLY A 260 11.80 -16.20 10.34
N ASP A 261 10.70 -15.45 10.19
CA ASP A 261 9.57 -15.84 9.37
C ASP A 261 9.93 -15.90 7.88
N THR A 262 9.54 -16.97 7.23
CA THR A 262 9.75 -17.19 5.79
C THR A 262 8.44 -17.43 5.04
N SER A 263 7.29 -17.20 5.68
CA SER A 263 5.97 -17.48 5.11
C SER A 263 5.69 -16.65 3.84
N GLY A 264 6.25 -15.46 3.74
CA GLY A 264 6.12 -14.56 2.59
C GLY A 264 7.06 -14.85 1.40
N ILE A 265 7.85 -15.93 1.42
CA ILE A 265 8.90 -16.17 0.42
C ILE A 265 8.42 -16.11 -1.04
N ILE A 266 7.22 -16.63 -1.35
CA ILE A 266 6.67 -16.61 -2.71
C ILE A 266 6.41 -15.18 -3.14
N GLU A 267 5.83 -14.37 -2.26
CA GLU A 267 5.53 -12.96 -2.51
C GLU A 267 6.80 -12.16 -2.82
N TRP A 268 7.81 -12.27 -1.95
CA TRP A 268 9.03 -11.47 -2.11
C TRP A 268 9.86 -11.93 -3.33
N ASN A 269 9.75 -13.18 -3.72
CA ASN A 269 10.32 -13.69 -4.97
C ASN A 269 9.58 -13.16 -6.19
N LEU A 270 8.24 -13.18 -6.18
CA LEU A 270 7.41 -12.58 -7.21
C LEU A 270 7.78 -11.10 -7.40
N ASP A 271 7.68 -10.30 -6.34
CA ASP A 271 7.98 -8.87 -6.38
C ASP A 271 9.35 -8.56 -6.97
N SER A 272 10.38 -9.22 -6.44
CA SER A 272 11.77 -8.91 -6.81
C SER A 272 12.13 -9.35 -8.23
N GLN A 273 11.66 -10.52 -8.68
CA GLN A 273 11.91 -11.04 -10.02
C GLN A 273 11.16 -10.22 -11.07
N THR A 274 9.89 -9.90 -10.80
CA THR A 274 9.06 -9.05 -11.67
C THR A 274 9.65 -7.65 -11.80
N ILE A 275 10.02 -6.99 -10.70
CA ILE A 275 10.61 -5.64 -10.73
C ILE A 275 11.92 -5.64 -11.52
N LEU A 276 12.80 -6.62 -11.29
CA LEU A 276 14.08 -6.71 -12.03
C LEU A 276 13.81 -6.86 -13.54
N ALA A 277 12.93 -7.76 -13.93
CA ALA A 277 12.61 -8.03 -15.34
C ALA A 277 11.92 -6.82 -16.00
N ALA A 278 10.88 -6.25 -15.39
CA ALA A 278 10.16 -5.08 -15.90
C ALA A 278 11.05 -3.83 -15.95
N SER A 279 12.06 -3.73 -15.07
CA SER A 279 13.12 -2.70 -15.12
C SER A 279 14.12 -2.90 -16.27
N GLY A 280 13.94 -3.93 -17.12
CA GLY A 280 14.79 -4.24 -18.25
C GLY A 280 16.02 -5.07 -17.90
N GLY A 281 15.97 -5.86 -16.84
CA GLY A 281 17.02 -6.77 -16.39
C GLY A 281 18.22 -6.08 -15.72
N ALA A 282 18.11 -4.79 -15.41
CA ALA A 282 19.12 -4.07 -14.63
C ALA A 282 18.51 -2.84 -13.98
N LEU A 283 18.87 -2.60 -12.72
CA LEU A 283 18.55 -1.39 -11.95
C LEU A 283 19.75 -1.02 -11.07
N LYS A 284 19.82 0.24 -10.60
CA LYS A 284 20.92 0.71 -9.76
C LYS A 284 20.99 -0.06 -8.45
N GLN A 285 19.84 -0.26 -7.80
CA GLN A 285 19.71 -1.03 -6.55
C GLN A 285 18.25 -1.43 -6.35
N LEU A 286 18.02 -2.61 -5.80
CA LEU A 286 16.75 -3.04 -5.24
C LEU A 286 16.86 -2.99 -3.71
N GLN A 287 15.94 -2.28 -3.06
CA GLN A 287 15.91 -2.10 -1.61
C GLN A 287 14.68 -2.78 -1.03
N PHE A 288 14.89 -3.62 -0.02
CA PHE A 288 13.80 -4.19 0.78
C PHE A 288 13.71 -3.44 2.11
N TYR A 289 12.54 -2.95 2.43
CA TYR A 289 12.19 -2.35 3.71
C TYR A 289 11.39 -3.37 4.50
N VAL A 290 12.02 -3.98 5.49
CA VAL A 290 11.57 -5.26 6.05
C VAL A 290 10.94 -5.05 7.41
N ALA A 291 9.65 -5.37 7.50
CA ALA A 291 8.89 -5.46 8.75
C ALA A 291 9.21 -6.77 9.48
N PRO A 292 9.29 -6.79 10.81
CA PRO A 292 9.39 -8.03 11.60
C PRO A 292 8.18 -8.95 11.49
N SER A 293 6.99 -8.39 11.27
CA SER A 293 5.72 -9.10 11.16
C SER A 293 4.70 -8.31 10.31
N MET A 294 3.57 -8.95 10.01
CA MET A 294 2.44 -8.32 9.32
C MET A 294 1.56 -7.44 10.23
N SER A 295 2.01 -7.10 11.44
CA SER A 295 1.26 -6.21 12.34
C SER A 295 1.19 -4.78 11.79
N ASN A 296 0.13 -4.04 12.15
CA ASN A 296 -0.01 -2.63 11.77
C ASN A 296 1.19 -1.78 12.23
N ALA A 297 1.74 -2.05 13.41
CA ALA A 297 2.91 -1.34 13.93
C ALA A 297 4.15 -1.56 13.05
N ASP A 298 4.42 -2.81 12.69
CA ASP A 298 5.62 -3.19 11.93
C ASP A 298 5.53 -2.75 10.46
N ILE A 299 4.36 -2.92 9.82
CA ILE A 299 4.16 -2.47 8.44
C ILE A 299 4.22 -0.94 8.34
N ALA A 300 3.63 -0.20 9.30
CA ALA A 300 3.79 1.25 9.34
C ALA A 300 5.27 1.66 9.49
N ALA A 301 6.06 0.92 10.28
CA ALA A 301 7.48 1.17 10.43
C ALA A 301 8.26 0.91 9.13
N ALA A 302 7.93 -0.15 8.38
CA ALA A 302 8.56 -0.47 7.10
C ALA A 302 8.23 0.58 6.02
N ILE A 303 6.97 1.01 5.92
CA ILE A 303 6.55 2.09 5.02
C ILE A 303 7.29 3.39 5.39
N ASN A 304 7.34 3.73 6.69
CA ASN A 304 8.05 4.92 7.14
C ASN A 304 9.56 4.85 6.90
N ALA A 305 10.16 3.65 6.96
CA ALA A 305 11.58 3.46 6.62
C ALA A 305 11.85 3.75 5.14
N ALA A 306 10.95 3.34 4.23
CA ALA A 306 11.05 3.63 2.80
C ALA A 306 10.93 5.14 2.52
N VAL A 307 9.99 5.81 3.18
CA VAL A 307 9.81 7.28 3.08
C VAL A 307 11.03 8.02 3.61
N THR A 308 11.55 7.59 4.76
CA THR A 308 12.72 8.20 5.43
C THR A 308 14.01 8.02 4.63
N ALA A 309 14.22 6.83 4.05
CA ALA A 309 15.40 6.57 3.22
C ALA A 309 15.43 7.41 1.95
N ASN A 310 14.27 7.74 1.40
CA ASN A 310 14.08 8.60 0.21
C ASN A 310 15.02 8.29 -0.97
N SER A 311 15.48 7.06 -1.07
CA SER A 311 16.45 6.62 -2.10
C SER A 311 15.79 5.90 -3.27
N ALA A 312 14.73 5.12 -3.01
CA ALA A 312 13.91 4.49 -4.04
C ALA A 312 12.92 5.50 -4.64
N LYS A 313 12.90 5.61 -5.98
CA LYS A 313 11.95 6.48 -6.68
C LYS A 313 10.58 5.85 -6.82
N VAL A 314 10.54 4.53 -6.89
CA VAL A 314 9.30 3.75 -6.93
C VAL A 314 9.37 2.67 -5.86
N VAL A 315 8.33 2.56 -5.03
CA VAL A 315 8.24 1.57 -3.95
C VAL A 315 7.02 0.69 -4.18
N ASN A 316 7.23 -0.62 -4.21
CA ASN A 316 6.19 -1.63 -4.33
C ASN A 316 5.62 -2.00 -2.96
N VAL A 317 4.30 -2.15 -2.90
CA VAL A 317 3.55 -2.64 -1.73
C VAL A 317 2.56 -3.69 -2.20
N SER A 318 2.95 -4.95 -2.16
CA SER A 318 2.09 -6.11 -2.47
C SER A 318 1.39 -6.61 -1.20
N LEU A 319 0.91 -5.68 -0.40
CA LEU A 319 0.29 -5.91 0.90
C LEU A 319 -0.98 -5.08 1.04
N GLY A 320 -1.97 -5.64 1.72
CA GLY A 320 -3.19 -4.92 2.04
C GLY A 320 -3.89 -5.41 3.29
N GLU A 321 -4.81 -4.60 3.78
CA GLU A 321 -5.81 -4.96 4.78
C GLU A 321 -7.14 -4.30 4.44
N CYS A 322 -8.22 -4.75 5.08
CA CYS A 322 -9.54 -4.13 4.96
C CYS A 322 -9.51 -2.63 5.33
N GLU A 323 -9.99 -1.75 4.43
CA GLU A 323 -10.00 -0.29 4.67
C GLU A 323 -10.71 0.13 5.96
N LEU A 324 -11.75 -0.61 6.40
CA LEU A 324 -12.42 -0.32 7.66
C LEU A 324 -11.52 -0.63 8.86
N SER A 325 -10.80 -1.76 8.82
CA SER A 325 -9.84 -2.10 9.87
C SER A 325 -8.73 -1.04 9.96
N ALA A 326 -8.18 -0.63 8.81
CA ALA A 326 -7.17 0.42 8.72
C ALA A 326 -7.67 1.75 9.32
N GLN A 327 -8.94 2.10 9.09
CA GLN A 327 -9.54 3.29 9.68
C GLN A 327 -9.63 3.19 11.22
N TYR A 328 -10.14 2.08 11.74
CA TYR A 328 -10.30 1.89 13.19
C TYR A 328 -8.96 1.79 13.91
N SER A 329 -7.96 1.17 13.31
CA SER A 329 -6.61 1.06 13.88
C SER A 329 -5.78 2.35 13.77
N GLY A 330 -6.30 3.39 13.10
CA GLY A 330 -5.59 4.65 12.86
C GLY A 330 -4.54 4.56 11.73
N MET A 331 -4.45 3.42 11.03
CA MET A 331 -3.51 3.24 9.91
C MET A 331 -3.77 4.23 8.79
N THR A 332 -5.03 4.44 8.42
CA THR A 332 -5.42 5.42 7.39
C THR A 332 -4.79 6.80 7.68
N ALA A 333 -5.02 7.35 8.88
CA ALA A 333 -4.49 8.66 9.23
C ALA A 333 -2.94 8.72 9.21
N SER A 334 -2.29 7.68 9.72
CA SER A 334 -0.84 7.62 9.87
C SER A 334 -0.12 7.36 8.56
N VAL A 335 -0.52 6.32 7.85
CA VAL A 335 0.17 5.89 6.62
C VAL A 335 -0.12 6.86 5.48
N ASP A 336 -1.32 7.45 5.40
CA ASP A 336 -1.58 8.54 4.45
C ASP A 336 -0.66 9.73 4.67
N GLN A 337 -0.38 10.09 5.92
CA GLN A 337 0.57 11.15 6.22
C GLN A 337 2.01 10.77 5.77
N MET A 338 2.42 9.52 5.96
CA MET A 338 3.72 9.02 5.49
C MET A 338 3.79 9.00 3.96
N LEU A 339 2.76 8.50 3.29
CA LEU A 339 2.65 8.48 1.82
C LEU A 339 2.57 9.90 1.23
N GLN A 340 1.95 10.82 1.94
CA GLN A 340 1.97 12.23 1.58
C GLN A 340 3.39 12.83 1.68
N ALA A 341 4.16 12.46 2.70
CA ALA A 341 5.57 12.82 2.78
C ALA A 341 6.38 12.20 1.63
N ALA A 342 6.09 10.96 1.23
CA ALA A 342 6.69 10.33 0.06
C ALA A 342 6.43 11.14 -1.23
N VAL A 343 5.19 11.60 -1.44
CA VAL A 343 4.85 12.51 -2.56
C VAL A 343 5.65 13.81 -2.46
N ALA A 344 5.80 14.39 -1.27
CA ALA A 344 6.61 15.59 -1.06
C ALA A 344 8.10 15.37 -1.42
N HIS A 345 8.61 14.16 -1.25
CA HIS A 345 9.96 13.75 -1.67
C HIS A 345 10.07 13.32 -3.15
N GLY A 346 8.96 13.24 -3.87
CA GLY A 346 8.91 12.79 -5.27
C GLY A 346 9.03 11.28 -5.43
N GLN A 347 8.67 10.50 -4.41
CA GLN A 347 8.53 9.05 -4.49
C GLN A 347 7.14 8.66 -5.02
N THR A 348 7.05 7.51 -5.67
CA THR A 348 5.79 6.89 -6.11
C THR A 348 5.63 5.55 -5.41
N PHE A 349 4.51 5.34 -4.72
CA PHE A 349 4.15 4.04 -4.18
C PHE A 349 3.17 3.34 -5.12
N SER A 350 3.53 2.12 -5.53
CA SER A 350 2.71 1.18 -6.30
C SER A 350 2.08 0.19 -5.34
N VAL A 351 0.78 0.11 -5.28
CA VAL A 351 0.07 -0.70 -4.29
C VAL A 351 -0.91 -1.65 -4.97
N SER A 352 -0.83 -2.94 -4.66
CA SER A 352 -1.79 -3.94 -5.09
C SER A 352 -3.19 -3.64 -4.56
N SER A 353 -4.21 -3.71 -5.43
CA SER A 353 -5.57 -3.31 -5.05
C SER A 353 -6.35 -4.37 -4.28
N GLY A 354 -5.79 -5.59 -4.13
CA GLY A 354 -6.42 -6.73 -3.46
C GLY A 354 -6.87 -7.82 -4.41
N ASP A 355 -7.21 -9.00 -3.85
CA ASP A 355 -7.47 -10.23 -4.59
C ASP A 355 -8.83 -10.86 -4.26
N ALA A 356 -9.70 -10.15 -3.55
CA ALA A 356 -11.06 -10.57 -3.21
C ALA A 356 -12.14 -9.86 -4.05
N GLY A 357 -11.76 -9.37 -5.22
CA GLY A 357 -12.63 -8.60 -6.12
C GLY A 357 -13.05 -7.29 -5.47
N SER A 358 -14.33 -6.97 -5.50
CA SER A 358 -14.85 -5.75 -4.85
C SER A 358 -15.09 -5.89 -3.34
N TYR A 359 -14.72 -7.02 -2.71
CA TYR A 359 -15.14 -7.38 -1.34
C TYR A 359 -13.93 -7.63 -0.41
N GLU A 360 -12.96 -6.72 -0.40
CA GLU A 360 -11.68 -6.88 0.31
C GLU A 360 -11.80 -6.98 1.85
N CYS A 361 -12.93 -6.59 2.40
CA CYS A 361 -13.22 -6.80 3.83
C CYS A 361 -13.99 -8.08 4.11
N GLY A 362 -14.25 -8.92 3.10
CA GLY A 362 -15.18 -10.05 3.21
C GLY A 362 -16.65 -9.60 3.27
N GLY A 363 -17.56 -10.58 3.32
CA GLY A 363 -19.00 -10.30 3.35
C GLY A 363 -19.58 -9.81 2.02
N GLY A 364 -20.73 -9.14 2.06
CA GLY A 364 -21.49 -8.72 0.87
C GLY A 364 -21.41 -7.23 0.55
N THR A 365 -20.60 -6.45 1.28
CA THR A 365 -20.44 -5.00 1.03
C THR A 365 -19.10 -4.75 0.33
N ALA A 366 -19.15 -3.93 -0.72
CA ALA A 366 -17.99 -3.60 -1.53
C ALA A 366 -17.07 -2.60 -0.81
N TYR A 367 -16.31 -3.09 0.15
CA TYR A 367 -15.22 -2.38 0.80
C TYR A 367 -13.89 -2.72 0.13
N GLN A 368 -12.95 -1.77 0.15
CA GLN A 368 -11.70 -1.86 -0.59
C GLN A 368 -10.50 -2.18 0.31
N SER A 369 -9.36 -2.44 -0.32
CA SER A 369 -8.08 -2.69 0.35
C SER A 369 -7.36 -1.39 0.69
N TYR A 370 -6.74 -1.31 1.86
CA TYR A 370 -5.81 -0.27 2.28
C TYR A 370 -4.38 -0.84 2.29
N PRO A 371 -3.34 -0.14 1.78
CA PRO A 371 -3.29 1.28 1.42
C PRO A 371 -3.65 1.63 -0.03
N ALA A 372 -4.18 0.72 -0.83
CA ALA A 372 -4.54 0.99 -2.23
C ALA A 372 -5.52 2.16 -2.38
N VAL A 373 -6.45 2.34 -1.43
CA VAL A 373 -7.40 3.46 -1.45
C VAL A 373 -6.79 4.82 -1.10
N SER A 374 -5.55 4.86 -0.59
CA SER A 374 -4.88 6.14 -0.29
C SER A 374 -4.81 7.05 -1.53
N PRO A 375 -5.09 8.36 -1.40
CA PRO A 375 -4.98 9.31 -2.52
C PRO A 375 -3.52 9.61 -2.91
N TYR A 376 -2.54 9.08 -2.19
CA TYR A 376 -1.11 9.35 -2.36
C TYR A 376 -0.33 8.20 -3.02
N VAL A 377 -1.04 7.15 -3.51
CA VAL A 377 -0.45 5.99 -4.18
C VAL A 377 -1.00 5.82 -5.59
N ILE A 378 -0.37 4.93 -6.37
CA ILE A 378 -0.95 4.34 -7.56
C ILE A 378 -1.52 2.98 -7.16
N ALA A 379 -2.83 2.84 -7.19
CA ALA A 379 -3.52 1.57 -6.98
C ALA A 379 -3.49 0.75 -8.27
N VAL A 380 -2.98 -0.47 -8.21
CA VAL A 380 -2.81 -1.33 -9.37
C VAL A 380 -3.73 -2.54 -9.27
N GLY A 381 -4.68 -2.61 -10.20
CA GLY A 381 -5.68 -3.67 -10.30
C GLY A 381 -5.22 -4.85 -11.15
N GLY A 382 -6.09 -5.84 -11.29
CA GLY A 382 -5.79 -7.11 -11.93
C GLY A 382 -6.57 -7.38 -13.22
N THR A 383 -5.86 -7.87 -14.24
CA THR A 383 -6.44 -8.36 -15.49
C THR A 383 -6.14 -9.84 -15.70
N THR A 384 -6.92 -10.50 -16.57
CA THR A 384 -6.55 -11.76 -17.21
C THR A 384 -5.98 -11.42 -18.58
N LEU A 385 -4.70 -11.70 -18.77
CA LEU A 385 -3.97 -11.43 -20.00
C LEU A 385 -4.17 -12.55 -21.04
N THR A 386 -4.34 -12.17 -22.30
CA THR A 386 -4.33 -13.06 -23.45
C THR A 386 -3.24 -12.61 -24.42
N THR A 387 -2.39 -13.55 -24.85
CA THR A 387 -1.28 -13.28 -25.76
C THR A 387 -1.34 -14.15 -27.01
N SER A 388 -0.73 -13.69 -28.10
CA SER A 388 -0.40 -14.50 -29.27
C SER A 388 1.04 -14.96 -29.13
N GLY A 389 1.22 -16.27 -28.86
CA GLY A 389 2.51 -16.76 -28.35
C GLY A 389 2.83 -16.15 -26.99
N ASN A 390 4.11 -16.17 -26.60
CA ASN A 390 4.50 -15.79 -25.23
C ASN A 390 4.64 -14.27 -25.01
N THR A 391 4.80 -13.47 -26.06
CA THR A 391 5.30 -12.10 -25.94
C THR A 391 4.50 -11.04 -26.69
N VAL A 392 3.45 -11.44 -27.44
CA VAL A 392 2.64 -10.50 -28.22
C VAL A 392 1.31 -10.27 -27.51
N TYR A 393 1.08 -9.05 -27.04
CA TYR A 393 -0.19 -8.63 -26.47
C TYR A 393 -1.34 -8.87 -27.46
N SER A 394 -2.42 -9.47 -27.00
CA SER A 394 -3.64 -9.68 -27.78
C SER A 394 -4.84 -8.94 -27.17
N SER A 395 -5.15 -9.20 -25.91
CA SER A 395 -6.24 -8.55 -25.17
C SER A 395 -6.12 -8.77 -23.68
N GLU A 396 -6.86 -7.97 -22.91
CA GLU A 396 -7.07 -8.17 -21.50
C GLU A 396 -8.56 -8.08 -21.17
N LYS A 397 -8.96 -8.74 -20.10
CA LYS A 397 -10.26 -8.58 -19.44
C LYS A 397 -10.05 -8.43 -17.94
N THR A 398 -10.99 -7.86 -17.21
CA THR A 398 -10.94 -7.84 -15.75
C THR A 398 -10.73 -9.24 -15.20
N TRP A 399 -9.72 -9.41 -14.34
CA TRP A 399 -9.64 -10.58 -13.50
C TRP A 399 -10.68 -10.47 -12.36
N SER A 400 -11.50 -11.51 -12.17
CA SER A 400 -12.59 -11.44 -11.19
C SER A 400 -12.13 -11.32 -9.74
N GLY A 401 -10.88 -11.72 -9.46
CA GLY A 401 -10.24 -11.55 -8.15
C GLY A 401 -9.68 -10.14 -7.93
N GLY A 402 -9.46 -9.35 -9.00
CA GLY A 402 -8.82 -8.04 -8.88
C GLY A 402 -9.64 -7.05 -8.04
N GLY A 403 -9.02 -6.50 -6.99
CA GLY A 403 -9.62 -5.51 -6.11
C GLY A 403 -9.98 -4.23 -6.86
N GLY A 404 -11.12 -3.65 -6.51
CA GLY A 404 -11.54 -2.39 -7.12
C GLY A 404 -12.98 -2.00 -6.80
N GLY A 405 -13.19 -0.68 -6.71
CA GLY A 405 -14.47 -0.09 -6.35
C GLY A 405 -14.33 1.32 -5.78
N ALA A 406 -15.41 1.82 -5.19
CA ALA A 406 -15.39 3.10 -4.48
C ALA A 406 -15.04 2.86 -3.01
N SER A 407 -14.00 3.52 -2.51
CA SER A 407 -13.62 3.48 -1.10
C SER A 407 -14.78 3.94 -0.21
N TYR A 408 -14.89 3.36 0.95
CA TYR A 408 -15.79 3.81 2.00
C TYR A 408 -15.13 4.86 2.90
N THR A 409 -13.82 4.77 3.09
CA THR A 409 -13.08 5.60 4.05
C THR A 409 -12.45 6.83 3.40
N GLU A 410 -11.93 6.71 2.17
CA GLU A 410 -11.17 7.77 1.53
C GLU A 410 -12.02 8.68 0.64
N ALA A 411 -11.73 9.99 0.73
CA ALA A 411 -12.34 11.00 -0.14
C ALA A 411 -11.71 10.96 -1.54
N ALA A 412 -12.52 11.26 -2.55
CA ALA A 412 -12.04 11.37 -3.92
C ALA A 412 -11.05 12.56 -4.05
N PRO A 413 -9.82 12.32 -4.52
CA PRO A 413 -8.85 13.39 -4.73
C PRO A 413 -9.28 14.30 -5.89
N ALA A 414 -8.80 15.56 -5.86
CA ALA A 414 -9.15 16.57 -6.85
C ALA A 414 -8.84 16.14 -8.29
N TRP A 415 -7.76 15.40 -8.51
CA TRP A 415 -7.39 14.92 -9.85
C TRP A 415 -8.38 13.87 -10.38
N GLN A 416 -9.00 13.08 -9.53
CA GLN A 416 -10.00 12.09 -9.94
C GLN A 416 -11.38 12.74 -10.17
N THR A 417 -11.78 13.66 -9.29
CA THR A 417 -13.03 14.42 -9.47
C THR A 417 -12.99 15.33 -10.69
N SER A 418 -11.86 16.00 -10.95
CA SER A 418 -11.68 16.88 -12.12
C SER A 418 -11.69 16.12 -13.45
N ALA A 419 -11.24 14.86 -13.46
CA ALA A 419 -11.31 14.00 -14.65
C ALA A 419 -12.75 13.55 -14.98
N GLY A 420 -13.68 13.66 -14.02
CA GLY A 420 -15.08 13.30 -14.19
C GLY A 420 -15.35 11.81 -14.43
N VAL A 421 -14.45 10.93 -13.96
CA VAL A 421 -14.49 9.49 -14.22
C VAL A 421 -15.37 8.72 -13.22
N LEU A 422 -15.60 9.27 -12.02
CA LEU A 422 -16.36 8.60 -10.97
C LEU A 422 -17.86 8.53 -11.30
N THR A 423 -18.39 7.34 -11.48
CA THR A 423 -19.78 7.11 -11.87
C THR A 423 -20.66 6.74 -10.69
N THR A 424 -20.15 6.01 -9.74
CA THR A 424 -20.86 5.59 -8.54
C THR A 424 -20.51 6.55 -7.40
N ASN A 425 -20.16 6.53 -6.37
CA ASN A 425 -19.93 7.49 -5.30
C ASN A 425 -18.88 8.57 -5.69
N LYS A 426 -19.33 9.68 -6.27
CA LYS A 426 -18.45 10.73 -6.82
C LYS A 426 -17.60 11.49 -5.78
N THR A 427 -17.88 11.29 -4.51
CA THR A 427 -17.14 11.93 -3.40
C THR A 427 -16.09 11.01 -2.79
N ARG A 428 -16.03 9.75 -3.24
CA ARG A 428 -15.13 8.73 -2.71
C ARG A 428 -14.06 8.33 -3.73
N ARG A 429 -12.87 8.05 -3.21
CA ARG A 429 -11.75 7.54 -4.00
C ARG A 429 -12.17 6.29 -4.77
N GLY A 430 -12.02 6.29 -6.07
CA GLY A 430 -12.24 5.13 -6.93
C GLY A 430 -10.91 4.41 -7.19
N VAL A 431 -10.87 3.12 -7.03
CA VAL A 431 -9.70 2.27 -7.32
C VAL A 431 -10.11 1.14 -8.26
N PRO A 432 -9.14 0.61 -9.06
CA PRO A 432 -7.73 1.00 -9.17
C PRO A 432 -7.52 2.22 -10.10
N ASP A 433 -6.26 2.69 -10.22
CA ASP A 433 -5.87 3.73 -11.19
C ASP A 433 -5.55 3.14 -12.56
N ILE A 434 -4.83 2.02 -12.55
CA ILE A 434 -4.41 1.21 -13.70
C ILE A 434 -4.46 -0.26 -13.31
N ALA A 435 -4.24 -1.16 -14.27
CA ALA A 435 -4.16 -2.59 -14.03
C ALA A 435 -3.07 -3.25 -14.87
N PHE A 436 -2.67 -4.45 -14.50
CA PHE A 436 -1.82 -5.34 -15.29
C PHE A 436 -2.25 -6.80 -15.06
N ASP A 437 -1.59 -7.74 -15.73
CA ASP A 437 -1.83 -9.16 -15.52
C ASP A 437 -1.76 -9.54 -14.03
N ALA A 438 -2.77 -10.28 -13.60
CA ALA A 438 -2.92 -10.73 -12.21
C ALA A 438 -3.59 -12.11 -12.11
N ASP A 439 -4.27 -12.56 -13.18
CA ASP A 439 -4.93 -13.87 -13.14
C ASP A 439 -3.88 -14.98 -13.02
N PRO A 440 -3.95 -15.85 -11.98
CA PRO A 440 -3.02 -16.97 -11.85
C PRO A 440 -2.93 -17.86 -13.08
N ASN A 441 -3.95 -17.88 -13.95
CA ASN A 441 -3.94 -18.66 -15.19
C ASN A 441 -3.08 -18.04 -16.30
N SER A 442 -2.92 -16.72 -16.32
CA SER A 442 -1.99 -15.99 -17.20
C SER A 442 -0.73 -15.51 -16.47
N GLY A 443 -0.60 -15.79 -15.19
CA GLY A 443 0.41 -15.24 -14.29
C GLY A 443 1.87 -15.56 -14.61
N GLU A 444 2.74 -15.19 -13.70
CA GLU A 444 4.19 -15.26 -13.85
C GLU A 444 4.78 -16.58 -13.37
N LEU A 445 5.86 -17.03 -14.04
CA LEU A 445 6.68 -18.17 -13.64
C LEU A 445 7.79 -17.70 -12.68
N VAL A 446 7.60 -17.93 -11.38
CA VAL A 446 8.48 -17.44 -10.31
C VAL A 446 9.39 -18.57 -9.81
N LEU A 447 10.67 -18.28 -9.66
CA LEU A 447 11.66 -19.19 -9.08
C LEU A 447 11.67 -19.06 -7.55
N VAL A 448 11.39 -20.15 -6.83
CA VAL A 448 11.40 -20.19 -5.37
C VAL A 448 12.13 -21.45 -4.91
N ALA A 449 13.24 -21.31 -4.19
CA ALA A 449 14.04 -22.42 -3.63
C ALA A 449 14.33 -23.53 -4.67
N GLY A 450 14.65 -23.16 -5.89
CA GLY A 450 14.98 -24.09 -7.00
C GLY A 450 13.79 -24.68 -7.73
N SER A 451 12.56 -24.37 -7.31
CA SER A 451 11.31 -24.78 -7.98
C SER A 451 10.65 -23.61 -8.70
N THR A 452 9.88 -23.90 -9.75
CA THR A 452 9.11 -22.87 -10.46
C THR A 452 7.64 -23.00 -10.12
N TYR A 453 7.03 -21.90 -9.72
CA TYR A 453 5.60 -21.76 -9.44
C TYR A 453 4.97 -20.83 -10.47
N GLN A 454 3.70 -21.06 -10.79
CA GLN A 454 2.88 -20.11 -11.53
C GLN A 454 2.13 -19.25 -10.49
N VAL A 455 2.37 -17.95 -10.52
CA VAL A 455 1.88 -17.01 -9.50
C VAL A 455 1.13 -15.88 -10.18
N GLY A 456 0.00 -15.51 -9.63
CA GLY A 456 -0.79 -14.33 -10.00
C GLY A 456 -1.25 -13.60 -8.74
N GLY A 457 -2.20 -12.70 -8.88
CA GLY A 457 -2.68 -11.77 -7.88
C GLY A 457 -2.35 -10.33 -8.28
N THR A 458 -2.97 -9.36 -7.66
CA THR A 458 -2.58 -7.96 -7.85
C THR A 458 -1.16 -7.69 -7.33
N SER A 459 -0.60 -8.66 -6.59
CA SER A 459 0.83 -8.76 -6.24
C SER A 459 1.76 -9.01 -7.44
N LEU A 460 1.25 -9.45 -8.61
CA LEU A 460 1.99 -9.44 -9.87
C LEU A 460 1.86 -8.08 -10.57
N ALA A 461 0.66 -7.52 -10.57
CA ALA A 461 0.36 -6.26 -11.25
C ALA A 461 1.13 -5.06 -10.66
N ALA A 462 1.21 -4.95 -9.34
CA ALA A 462 1.90 -3.84 -8.67
C ALA A 462 3.41 -3.80 -8.96
N PRO A 463 4.18 -4.90 -8.86
CA PRO A 463 5.59 -4.89 -9.22
C PRO A 463 5.84 -4.74 -10.74
N LEU A 464 4.92 -5.14 -11.62
CA LEU A 464 4.98 -4.79 -13.05
C LEU A 464 4.97 -3.27 -13.23
N PHE A 465 4.01 -2.57 -12.62
CA PHE A 465 4.02 -1.11 -12.65
C PHE A 465 5.30 -0.53 -12.03
N THR A 466 5.73 -1.04 -10.88
CA THR A 466 6.95 -0.60 -10.21
C THR A 466 8.15 -0.68 -11.14
N GLY A 467 8.38 -1.81 -11.79
CA GLY A 467 9.49 -2.00 -12.71
C GLY A 467 9.41 -1.11 -13.96
N PHE A 468 8.22 -1.00 -14.59
CA PHE A 468 8.01 -0.15 -15.76
C PHE A 468 8.15 1.34 -15.41
N TRP A 469 7.58 1.79 -14.30
CA TRP A 469 7.72 3.18 -13.87
C TRP A 469 9.16 3.51 -13.46
N ASN A 470 9.86 2.58 -12.81
CA ASN A 470 11.28 2.70 -12.51
C ASN A 470 12.14 2.84 -13.78
N ARG A 471 11.78 2.11 -14.86
CA ARG A 471 12.43 2.20 -16.16
C ARG A 471 12.19 3.56 -16.83
N ILE A 472 10.95 4.06 -16.77
CA ILE A 472 10.59 5.41 -17.24
C ILE A 472 11.33 6.47 -16.40
N GLN A 473 11.39 6.33 -15.08
CA GLN A 473 12.15 7.21 -14.18
C GLN A 473 13.62 7.30 -14.61
N SER A 474 14.28 6.14 -14.81
CA SER A 474 15.68 6.09 -15.24
C SER A 474 15.90 6.78 -16.60
N ALA A 475 15.00 6.58 -17.56
CA ALA A 475 15.06 7.20 -18.87
C ALA A 475 14.88 8.73 -18.81
N ASN A 476 14.17 9.24 -17.78
CA ASN A 476 13.90 10.67 -17.57
C ASN A 476 14.75 11.28 -16.42
N GLY A 477 15.90 10.67 -16.09
CA GLY A 477 16.87 11.20 -15.13
C GLY A 477 16.38 11.20 -13.68
N ASN A 478 15.40 10.36 -13.33
CA ASN A 478 14.77 10.25 -12.00
C ASN A 478 14.12 11.55 -11.50
N LYS A 479 13.56 12.35 -12.41
CA LYS A 479 12.97 13.67 -12.11
C LYS A 479 11.45 13.66 -12.07
N LEU A 480 10.81 12.56 -12.50
CA LEU A 480 9.35 12.47 -12.49
C LEU A 480 8.84 12.28 -11.06
N THR A 481 7.67 12.84 -10.79
CA THR A 481 6.92 12.64 -9.55
C THR A 481 5.86 11.55 -9.72
N SER A 482 4.96 11.36 -8.75
CA SER A 482 3.85 10.41 -8.90
C SER A 482 3.00 10.75 -10.14
N PRO A 483 2.71 9.77 -11.00
CA PRO A 483 1.96 10.01 -12.24
C PRO A 483 0.44 10.10 -12.02
N ALA A 484 -0.08 10.03 -10.79
CA ALA A 484 -1.51 9.97 -10.51
C ALA A 484 -2.31 11.04 -11.27
N THR A 485 -2.00 12.32 -11.07
CA THR A 485 -2.72 13.41 -11.74
C THR A 485 -2.55 13.37 -13.26
N ALA A 486 -1.34 13.06 -13.74
CA ALA A 486 -1.04 13.04 -15.17
C ALA A 486 -1.83 11.94 -15.91
N ILE A 487 -1.96 10.75 -15.31
CA ILE A 487 -2.78 9.65 -15.84
C ILE A 487 -4.22 10.14 -16.05
N TYR A 488 -4.85 10.73 -15.04
CA TYR A 488 -6.23 11.20 -15.12
C TYR A 488 -6.40 12.42 -16.06
N LYS A 489 -5.38 13.24 -16.19
CA LYS A 489 -5.41 14.42 -17.07
C LYS A 489 -5.28 14.05 -18.55
N TYR A 490 -4.43 13.07 -18.89
CA TYR A 490 -4.01 12.87 -20.27
C TYR A 490 -4.57 11.61 -20.94
N PHE A 491 -4.89 10.53 -20.20
CA PHE A 491 -5.22 9.25 -20.82
C PHE A 491 -6.50 9.29 -21.64
N LYS A 492 -7.56 9.94 -21.16
CA LYS A 492 -8.82 10.08 -21.89
C LYS A 492 -8.64 10.64 -23.31
N ALA A 493 -7.73 11.60 -23.49
CA ALA A 493 -7.46 12.24 -24.78
C ALA A 493 -6.39 11.49 -25.61
N ASN A 494 -5.68 10.54 -25.02
CA ASN A 494 -4.56 9.83 -25.64
C ASN A 494 -4.65 8.32 -25.43
N PRO A 495 -5.60 7.64 -26.09
CA PRO A 495 -5.85 6.19 -25.89
C PRO A 495 -4.69 5.29 -26.32
N SER A 496 -3.70 5.80 -27.04
CA SER A 496 -2.49 5.06 -27.40
C SER A 496 -1.50 4.87 -26.25
N LEU A 497 -1.73 5.50 -25.09
CA LEU A 497 -0.85 5.42 -23.93
C LEU A 497 -1.14 4.19 -23.06
N TYR A 498 -2.27 3.55 -23.28
CA TYR A 498 -2.73 2.40 -22.48
C TYR A 498 -3.59 1.45 -23.31
N HIS A 499 -3.85 0.28 -22.78
CA HIS A 499 -4.80 -0.70 -23.32
C HIS A 499 -6.05 -0.65 -22.46
N ASP A 500 -7.15 -0.16 -23.02
CA ASP A 500 -8.44 -0.06 -22.36
C ASP A 500 -9.05 -1.45 -22.15
N VAL A 501 -9.46 -1.77 -20.93
CA VAL A 501 -10.02 -3.08 -20.56
C VAL A 501 -11.52 -2.93 -20.32
N ALA A 502 -12.32 -3.17 -21.37
CA ALA A 502 -13.75 -2.89 -21.36
C ALA A 502 -14.64 -4.13 -21.13
N SER A 503 -14.09 -5.25 -20.66
CA SER A 503 -14.83 -6.49 -20.45
C SER A 503 -14.47 -7.18 -19.13
N GLY A 504 -15.45 -7.88 -18.54
CA GLY A 504 -15.31 -8.59 -17.26
C GLY A 504 -15.96 -7.87 -16.09
N SER A 505 -15.77 -8.42 -14.91
CA SER A 505 -16.28 -7.86 -13.64
C SER A 505 -15.50 -8.43 -12.46
N ASN A 506 -15.48 -7.70 -11.35
CA ASN A 506 -14.86 -8.12 -10.09
C ASN A 506 -15.88 -8.33 -8.96
N GLY A 507 -17.14 -8.57 -9.30
CA GLY A 507 -18.23 -8.74 -8.35
C GLY A 507 -19.23 -7.59 -8.44
N ALA A 508 -19.08 -6.55 -7.63
CA ALA A 508 -20.01 -5.41 -7.62
C ALA A 508 -19.88 -4.47 -8.83
N TYR A 509 -18.72 -4.45 -9.49
CA TYR A 509 -18.44 -3.55 -10.60
C TYR A 509 -18.16 -4.31 -11.90
N LYS A 510 -18.42 -3.65 -13.03
CA LYS A 510 -18.16 -4.15 -14.37
C LYS A 510 -17.20 -3.22 -15.11
N ALA A 511 -16.37 -3.82 -15.95
CA ALA A 511 -15.52 -3.06 -16.86
C ALA A 511 -16.35 -2.25 -17.87
N ALA A 512 -15.82 -1.12 -18.29
CA ALA A 512 -16.44 -0.21 -19.25
C ALA A 512 -15.34 0.52 -20.05
N ASN A 513 -15.71 1.16 -21.17
CA ASN A 513 -14.76 1.96 -21.93
C ASN A 513 -14.23 3.17 -21.10
N GLY A 514 -12.93 3.38 -21.15
CA GLY A 514 -12.22 4.37 -20.38
C GLY A 514 -12.02 3.92 -18.92
N TRP A 515 -11.91 4.87 -18.01
CA TRP A 515 -11.69 4.51 -16.61
C TRP A 515 -12.93 3.84 -15.98
N ASP A 516 -12.70 2.72 -15.28
CA ASP A 516 -13.73 2.02 -14.51
C ASP A 516 -13.20 1.51 -13.15
N TYR A 517 -14.12 1.01 -12.31
CA TYR A 517 -13.81 0.53 -10.96
C TYR A 517 -13.18 -0.87 -10.92
N THR A 518 -12.93 -1.53 -12.04
CA THR A 518 -12.35 -2.88 -12.06
C THR A 518 -10.90 -2.89 -12.51
N THR A 519 -10.54 -2.00 -13.43
CA THR A 519 -9.21 -1.96 -14.06
C THR A 519 -8.62 -0.55 -14.17
N GLY A 520 -9.30 0.47 -13.62
CA GLY A 520 -8.87 1.84 -13.80
C GLY A 520 -8.85 2.23 -15.28
N TRP A 521 -7.75 2.79 -15.75
CA TRP A 521 -7.52 3.06 -17.18
C TRP A 521 -7.06 1.83 -17.98
N GLY A 522 -6.89 0.64 -17.34
CA GLY A 522 -6.29 -0.53 -17.97
C GLY A 522 -4.76 -0.54 -17.89
N SER A 523 -4.08 -1.30 -18.77
CA SER A 523 -2.64 -1.50 -18.69
C SER A 523 -1.85 -0.51 -19.57
N LEU A 524 -0.62 -0.17 -19.15
CA LEU A 524 0.19 0.84 -19.84
C LEU A 524 0.78 0.30 -21.16
N ASN A 525 0.74 1.14 -22.20
CA ASN A 525 1.65 1.02 -23.34
C ASN A 525 2.92 1.82 -23.00
N VAL A 526 3.93 1.12 -22.44
CA VAL A 526 5.04 1.74 -21.71
C VAL A 526 5.91 2.63 -22.61
N ALA A 527 6.23 2.20 -23.84
CA ALA A 527 7.03 3.01 -24.76
C ALA A 527 6.25 4.24 -25.27
N SER A 528 4.96 4.09 -25.53
CA SER A 528 4.11 5.22 -25.94
C SER A 528 4.03 6.26 -24.83
N LEU A 529 3.85 5.80 -23.57
CA LEU A 529 3.82 6.68 -22.41
C LEU A 529 5.15 7.41 -22.21
N ASN A 530 6.30 6.70 -22.25
CA ASN A 530 7.61 7.33 -22.13
C ASN A 530 7.86 8.39 -23.22
N ASN A 531 7.46 8.10 -24.47
CA ASN A 531 7.57 9.05 -25.58
C ASN A 531 6.67 10.28 -25.39
N PHE A 532 5.48 10.08 -24.81
CA PHE A 532 4.56 11.17 -24.48
C PHE A 532 5.12 12.06 -23.37
N ILE A 533 5.66 11.46 -22.31
CA ILE A 533 6.32 12.18 -21.19
C ILE A 533 7.44 13.10 -21.72
N GLY A 534 8.33 12.58 -22.58
CA GLY A 534 9.44 13.34 -23.14
C GLY A 534 9.02 14.54 -24.00
N LYS A 535 7.74 14.64 -24.40
CA LYS A 535 7.18 15.73 -25.22
C LYS A 535 6.21 16.63 -24.45
N THR A 536 5.88 16.27 -23.19
CA THR A 536 4.84 16.94 -22.40
C THR A 536 5.46 17.61 -21.18
N ALA A 537 5.56 18.93 -21.21
CA ALA A 537 6.04 19.67 -20.04
C ALA A 537 5.06 19.52 -18.86
N GLY A 538 5.58 19.23 -17.69
CA GLY A 538 4.80 19.10 -16.46
C GLY A 538 3.98 17.78 -16.38
N PHE A 539 4.46 16.69 -17.03
CA PHE A 539 3.92 15.37 -16.82
C PHE A 539 4.32 14.85 -15.44
#